data_aded00ba880af04ba7bfff7f62a3bcfd
#
_entry.id   aded00ba880af04ba7bfff7f62a3bcfd
#
_cell.length_a   1.000
_cell.length_b   1.000
_cell.length_c   1.000
_cell.angle_alpha   90.00
_cell.angle_beta   90.00
_cell.angle_gamma   90.00
#
_symmetry.space_group_name_H-M   'P 1'
#
loop_
_entity.id
_entity.type
_entity.pdbx_description
1 polymer ?
#
loop_
_entity_poly.entity_id
_entity_poly.type
_entity_poly.pdbx_seq_one_letter_code
_entity_poly.pdbx_strand_id
1 'polypeptide(L)'
;MRFRSASILVPLVVLGCGHPATERECNEIVERITVLELSAMDASAETVAKEVSLAKEAMRRESHKRCVGRRITEKAMACVRGAKSAKQIEEECFR
;
A
#
# COMPACT_ATOMS: atom_id res chain seq x y z
N MET A 1 -17.38 33.89 -19.14
CA MET A 1 -17.22 33.65 -19.10
C MET A 1 -16.65 32.88 -18.99
N ARG A 2 -16.40 32.29 -19.04
CA ARG A 2 -15.59 31.72 -19.06
C ARG A 2 -15.00 31.17 -17.92
N PHE A 3 -14.85 31.46 -16.97
CA PHE A 3 -14.26 31.04 -15.82
C PHE A 3 -14.86 29.84 -15.25
N ARG A 4 -15.90 29.38 -15.71
CA ARG A 4 -16.45 28.22 -15.18
C ARG A 4 -15.68 27.02 -15.42
N SER A 5 -14.96 26.91 -16.46
CA SER A 5 -14.19 25.74 -16.79
C SER A 5 -13.11 25.53 -15.75
N ALA A 6 -12.61 26.56 -15.21
CA ALA A 6 -11.57 26.43 -14.21
C ALA A 6 -12.07 25.71 -12.98
N SER A 7 -13.30 25.93 -12.60
CA SER A 7 -13.85 25.24 -11.47
C SER A 7 -13.92 23.78 -11.66
N ILE A 8 -14.20 23.36 -12.86
CA ILE A 8 -14.32 21.95 -13.16
C ILE A 8 -13.00 21.26 -12.99
N LEU A 9 -11.92 21.94 -13.32
CA LEU A 9 -10.61 21.33 -13.24
C LEU A 9 -10.19 21.01 -11.81
N VAL A 10 -10.63 21.80 -10.88
CA VAL A 10 -10.24 21.60 -9.50
C VAL A 10 -10.58 20.23 -8.95
N PRO A 11 -11.82 19.74 -9.13
CA PRO A 11 -12.16 18.40 -8.64
C PRO A 11 -11.30 17.31 -9.24
N LEU A 12 -10.91 17.47 -10.50
CA LEU A 12 -10.09 16.47 -11.14
C LEU A 12 -8.72 16.38 -10.50
N VAL A 13 -8.18 17.52 -10.12
CA VAL A 13 -6.89 17.53 -9.47
C VAL A 13 -6.95 16.83 -8.12
N VAL A 14 -8.02 17.05 -7.39
CA VAL A 14 -8.19 16.41 -6.09
C VAL A 14 -8.22 14.89 -6.23
N LEU A 15 -8.91 14.41 -7.24
CA LEU A 15 -9.01 12.98 -7.46
C LEU A 15 -7.65 12.35 -7.76
N GLY A 16 -6.74 13.12 -8.36
CA GLY A 16 -5.42 12.61 -8.68
C GLY A 16 -4.51 12.50 -7.48
N CYS A 17 -4.90 13.03 -6.33
CA CYS A 17 -4.04 13.06 -5.16
C CYS A 17 -4.16 11.85 -4.26
N GLY A 18 -5.00 10.88 -4.60
CA GLY A 18 -5.16 9.68 -3.79
C GLY A 18 -6.15 9.87 -2.66
N HIS A 19 -6.11 8.96 -1.72
CA HIS A 19 -7.01 8.95 -0.58
C HIS A 19 -6.26 8.52 0.67
N PRO A 20 -6.82 8.73 1.87
CA PRO A 20 -6.16 8.26 3.09
C PRO A 20 -6.16 6.74 3.12
N ALA A 21 -5.00 6.16 3.40
CA ALA A 21 -4.88 4.71 3.45
C ALA A 21 -5.75 4.13 4.54
N THR A 22 -6.44 3.05 4.23
CA THR A 22 -7.28 2.35 5.20
C THR A 22 -6.48 1.26 5.88
N GLU A 23 -7.03 0.76 6.98
CA GLU A 23 -6.41 -0.35 7.67
C GLU A 23 -6.27 -1.57 6.76
N ARG A 24 -7.29 -1.81 5.96
CA ARG A 24 -7.25 -2.93 5.02
C ARG A 24 -6.11 -2.77 4.01
N GLU A 25 -5.94 -1.57 3.48
CA GLU A 25 -4.86 -1.32 2.53
C GLU A 25 -3.50 -1.49 3.18
N CYS A 26 -3.36 -1.02 4.41
CA CYS A 26 -2.10 -1.17 5.12
C CYS A 26 -1.80 -2.63 5.40
N ASN A 27 -2.81 -3.41 5.76
CA ASN A 27 -2.63 -4.85 5.97
C ASN A 27 -2.24 -5.54 4.68
N GLU A 28 -2.83 -5.13 3.58
CA GLU A 28 -2.52 -5.72 2.28
C GLU A 28 -1.06 -5.46 1.90
N ILE A 29 -0.59 -4.27 2.17
CA ILE A 29 0.79 -3.91 1.87
C ILE A 29 1.76 -4.75 2.69
N VAL A 30 1.54 -4.84 3.99
CA VAL A 30 2.45 -5.59 4.85
C VAL A 30 2.40 -7.07 4.54
N GLU A 31 1.23 -7.58 4.20
CA GLU A 31 1.11 -8.98 3.82
C GLU A 31 1.91 -9.26 2.55
N ARG A 32 1.78 -8.39 1.56
CA ARG A 32 2.47 -8.59 0.29
C ARG A 32 3.98 -8.56 0.48
N ILE A 33 4.48 -7.61 1.25
CA ILE A 33 5.90 -7.51 1.50
C ILE A 33 6.41 -8.78 2.20
N THR A 34 5.69 -9.23 3.22
CA THR A 34 6.09 -10.40 3.99
C THR A 34 6.12 -11.65 3.11
N VAL A 35 5.08 -11.83 2.31
CA VAL A 35 5.00 -12.99 1.41
C VAL A 35 6.17 -12.99 0.44
N LEU A 36 6.46 -11.83 -0.13
CA LEU A 36 7.54 -11.75 -1.12
C LEU A 36 8.90 -12.01 -0.50
N GLU A 37 9.13 -11.49 0.69
CA GLU A 37 10.39 -11.70 1.38
C GLU A 37 10.61 -13.17 1.72
N LEU A 38 9.58 -13.81 2.27
CA LEU A 38 9.70 -15.19 2.67
C LEU A 38 9.74 -16.14 1.49
N SER A 39 9.04 -15.82 0.42
CA SER A 39 9.10 -16.63 -0.79
C SER A 39 10.49 -16.60 -1.39
N ALA A 40 11.18 -15.49 -1.30
CA ALA A 40 12.54 -15.38 -1.80
C ALA A 40 13.51 -16.26 -0.99
N MET A 41 13.12 -16.62 0.22
CA MET A 41 13.91 -17.49 1.08
C MET A 41 13.41 -18.93 1.07
N ASP A 42 12.50 -19.26 0.18
CA ASP A 42 11.92 -20.59 0.05
C ASP A 42 11.24 -21.09 1.33
N ALA A 43 10.64 -20.17 2.08
CA ALA A 43 9.92 -20.54 3.28
C ALA A 43 8.68 -21.36 2.94
N SER A 44 8.30 -22.26 3.83
CA SER A 44 7.12 -23.10 3.63
C SER A 44 5.86 -22.24 3.73
N ALA A 45 4.76 -22.76 3.14
CA ALA A 45 3.48 -22.06 3.19
C ALA A 45 3.03 -21.82 4.62
N GLU A 46 3.33 -22.78 5.49
CA GLU A 46 2.97 -22.70 6.89
C GLU A 46 3.72 -21.56 7.59
N THR A 47 5.01 -21.48 7.31
CA THR A 47 5.84 -20.40 7.86
C THR A 47 5.36 -19.05 7.36
N VAL A 48 5.06 -18.96 6.06
CA VAL A 48 4.58 -17.71 5.47
C VAL A 48 3.29 -17.27 6.17
N ALA A 49 2.34 -18.18 6.34
CA ALA A 49 1.07 -17.82 6.96
C ALA A 49 1.26 -17.30 8.38
N LYS A 50 2.16 -17.95 9.13
CA LYS A 50 2.43 -17.55 10.49
C LYS A 50 3.08 -16.16 10.55
N GLU A 51 4.06 -15.94 9.70
CA GLU A 51 4.76 -14.66 9.69
C GLU A 51 3.86 -13.52 9.21
N VAL A 52 2.99 -13.80 8.26
CA VAL A 52 2.04 -12.79 7.81
C VAL A 52 1.14 -12.38 8.97
N SER A 53 0.67 -13.35 9.73
CA SER A 53 -0.19 -13.09 10.88
C SER A 53 0.52 -12.22 11.91
N LEU A 54 1.78 -12.54 12.19
CA LEU A 54 2.57 -11.77 13.15
C LEU A 54 2.86 -10.36 12.62
N ALA A 55 3.12 -10.24 11.33
CA ALA A 55 3.40 -8.93 10.74
C ALA A 55 2.19 -8.02 10.80
N LYS A 56 1.00 -8.58 10.55
CA LYS A 56 -0.22 -7.79 10.65
C LYS A 56 -0.48 -7.34 12.07
N GLU A 57 -0.17 -8.20 13.02
CA GLU A 57 -0.34 -7.87 14.42
C GLU A 57 0.60 -6.74 14.82
N ALA A 58 1.85 -6.82 14.39
CA ALA A 58 2.82 -5.78 14.66
C ALA A 58 2.43 -4.46 14.01
N MET A 59 1.92 -4.53 12.79
CA MET A 59 1.46 -3.35 12.07
C MET A 59 0.35 -2.68 12.85
N ARG A 60 -0.58 -3.45 13.36
CA ARG A 60 -1.71 -2.89 14.09
C ARG A 60 -1.27 -2.14 15.34
N ARG A 61 -0.22 -2.63 16.00
CA ARG A 61 0.26 -2.00 17.22
C ARG A 61 1.13 -0.76 16.98
N GLU A 62 2.01 -0.85 16.01
CA GLU A 62 3.02 0.18 15.84
C GLU A 62 2.82 1.07 14.65
N SER A 63 2.50 0.47 13.51
CA SER A 63 2.44 1.21 12.27
C SER A 63 1.09 1.78 11.97
N HIS A 64 0.15 1.56 12.84
CA HIS A 64 -1.17 2.11 12.66
C HIS A 64 -1.07 3.61 12.40
N LYS A 65 -0.18 4.27 13.10
CA LYS A 65 -0.01 5.71 12.95
C LYS A 65 0.84 6.08 11.76
N ARG A 66 1.60 5.13 11.23
CA ARG A 66 2.49 5.43 10.12
C ARG A 66 1.88 5.15 8.77
N CYS A 67 0.93 4.25 8.72
CA CYS A 67 0.33 3.84 7.46
C CYS A 67 -1.09 4.35 7.32
N VAL A 68 -1.94 4.02 8.29
CA VAL A 68 -3.36 4.40 8.21
C VAL A 68 -3.49 5.91 8.17
N GLY A 69 -4.23 6.39 7.18
CA GLY A 69 -4.46 7.82 7.03
C GLY A 69 -3.47 8.52 6.13
N ARG A 70 -2.38 7.86 5.76
CA ARG A 70 -1.44 8.47 4.84
C ARG A 70 -1.99 8.40 3.43
N ARG A 71 -1.62 9.38 2.61
CA ARG A 71 -2.11 9.41 1.25
C ARG A 71 -1.60 8.23 0.44
N ILE A 72 -2.49 7.56 -0.23
CA ILE A 72 -2.11 6.45 -1.10
C ILE A 72 -2.95 6.54 -2.37
N THR A 73 -2.41 6.10 -3.48
CA THR A 73 -3.12 6.15 -4.75
C THR A 73 -3.47 4.76 -5.23
N GLU A 74 -4.43 4.68 -6.13
CA GLU A 74 -4.77 3.40 -6.75
C GLU A 74 -3.59 2.86 -7.53
N LYS A 75 -2.80 3.75 -8.10
CA LYS A 75 -1.61 3.35 -8.83
C LYS A 75 -0.60 2.68 -7.91
N ALA A 76 -0.42 3.23 -6.71
CA ALA A 76 0.48 2.64 -5.73
C ALA A 76 0.00 1.26 -5.32
N MET A 77 -1.30 1.10 -5.08
CA MET A 77 -1.83 -0.20 -4.69
C MET A 77 -1.70 -1.22 -5.81
N ALA A 78 -1.93 -0.80 -7.05
CA ALA A 78 -1.74 -1.69 -8.18
C ALA A 78 -0.28 -2.14 -8.28
N CYS A 79 0.65 -1.22 -8.02
CA CYS A 79 2.07 -1.53 -8.01
C CYS A 79 2.38 -2.59 -6.95
N VAL A 80 1.85 -2.42 -5.75
CA VAL A 80 2.05 -3.38 -4.66
C VAL A 80 1.54 -4.76 -5.05
N ARG A 81 0.36 -4.82 -5.62
CA ARG A 81 -0.25 -6.10 -5.99
C ARG A 81 0.48 -6.81 -7.09
N GLY A 82 1.11 -6.05 -7.98
CA GLY A 82 1.85 -6.65 -9.08
C GLY A 82 3.34 -6.81 -8.84
N ALA A 83 3.84 -6.40 -7.70
CA ALA A 83 5.27 -6.43 -7.43
C ALA A 83 5.78 -7.85 -7.32
N LYS A 84 7.02 -8.04 -7.73
CA LYS A 84 7.67 -9.35 -7.70
C LYS A 84 8.70 -9.47 -6.59
N SER A 85 9.01 -8.38 -5.90
CA SER A 85 9.94 -8.43 -4.78
C SER A 85 9.55 -7.34 -3.78
N ALA A 86 9.94 -7.55 -2.53
CA ALA A 86 9.72 -6.54 -1.50
C ALA A 86 10.47 -5.26 -1.82
N LYS A 87 11.66 -5.40 -2.36
CA LYS A 87 12.48 -4.25 -2.72
C LYS A 87 11.76 -3.38 -3.76
N GLN A 88 11.11 -4.01 -4.71
CA GLN A 88 10.36 -3.29 -5.72
C GLN A 88 9.26 -2.44 -5.08
N ILE A 89 8.56 -3.00 -4.09
CA ILE A 89 7.53 -2.25 -3.40
C ILE A 89 8.12 -1.01 -2.74
N GLU A 90 9.22 -1.21 -2.03
CA GLU A 90 9.84 -0.12 -1.27
C GLU A 90 10.42 0.96 -2.15
N GLU A 91 10.97 0.59 -3.27
CA GLU A 91 11.67 1.54 -4.12
C GLU A 91 10.83 2.15 -5.22
N GLU A 92 9.81 1.46 -5.67
CA GLU A 92 9.06 1.89 -6.85
C GLU A 92 7.60 2.25 -6.60
N CYS A 93 6.96 1.59 -5.66
CA CYS A 93 5.52 1.78 -5.51
C CYS A 93 5.13 3.05 -4.77
N PHE A 94 5.99 3.54 -3.93
CA PHE A 94 5.67 4.69 -3.09
C PHE A 94 6.54 5.91 -3.35
N ARG A 95 6.96 6.06 -4.56
CA ARG A 95 7.73 7.23 -4.94
C ARG A 95 6.89 8.44 -5.15
#